data_dbe404cfe3e57a19e833198cee0ad7ae
#
_entry.id   dbe404cfe3e57a19e833198cee0ad7ae
#
_cell.length_a   1.000
_cell.length_b   1.000
_cell.length_c   1.000
_cell.angle_alpha   90.00
_cell.angle_beta   90.00
_cell.angle_gamma   90.00
#
_symmetry.space_group_name_H-M   'P 1'
#
loop_
_entity.id
_entity.type
_entity.pdbx_description
1 polymer ?
#
loop_
_entity_poly.entity_id
_entity_poly.type
_entity_poly.pdbx_seq_one_letter_code
_entity_poly.pdbx_strand_id
1 'polypeptide(L)'
;MVCEAFGGGVFAYVSQLCNDMCNHFDVFLAYALRPQTPKDFTTILDKRIHLIEVKNFGGSIFNVKKDIQVINELQKIANSINPELIHLHSSVAGGIGRIAFARSQVPVVYTPHGYAHILMGKGGMKLEMYKWMEYILGKTNCITLTCCKSEDEVAKTLTKRTAYIETGVNLEELSAQLDSIHPIKDKKFTVYTLGRTCVQKQPELFNEIAQLVPEARFVWIGGGELDHLLTAPNLELTGWKPRHEALAMGKGADVFILCSLGEAIAMSLIENMYMGKLILVSNVMGNKSVIQNGKNGYVCNTAKDYADRIKEAIKNYPKEICEQAIKDVRTIYNTHVMTNKYVKFYNNAIAGQYK
;
A
#
# COMPACT_ATOMS: atom_id res chain seq x y z
N MET A 1 -12.17 -9.90 -9.23
CA MET A 1 -10.84 -9.37 -8.89
C MET A 1 -9.81 -10.47 -8.87
N VAL A 2 -8.55 -10.21 -9.25
CA VAL A 2 -7.47 -11.21 -9.29
C VAL A 2 -6.28 -10.67 -8.51
N CYS A 3 -5.88 -11.35 -7.43
CA CYS A 3 -4.80 -10.91 -6.53
C CYS A 3 -3.85 -12.05 -6.19
N GLU A 4 -2.64 -12.01 -6.73
CA GLU A 4 -1.60 -12.99 -6.41
C GLU A 4 -0.85 -12.60 -5.13
N ALA A 5 -0.54 -11.32 -4.91
CA ALA A 5 0.20 -10.84 -3.74
C ALA A 5 -0.73 -10.63 -2.52
N PHE A 6 -1.53 -11.64 -2.17
CA PHE A 6 -2.55 -11.55 -1.13
C PHE A 6 -1.95 -11.59 0.28
N GLY A 7 -1.14 -10.56 0.59
CA GLY A 7 -0.44 -10.38 1.88
C GLY A 7 -0.02 -8.93 2.11
N GLY A 8 0.22 -8.55 3.36
CA GLY A 8 0.67 -7.22 3.75
C GLY A 8 -0.26 -6.10 3.27
N GLY A 9 0.31 -5.02 2.73
CA GLY A 9 -0.46 -3.84 2.30
C GLY A 9 -1.41 -4.12 1.12
N VAL A 10 -1.04 -5.01 0.21
CA VAL A 10 -1.91 -5.38 -0.93
C VAL A 10 -3.13 -6.16 -0.42
N PHE A 11 -2.95 -7.06 0.56
CA PHE A 11 -4.06 -7.75 1.21
C PHE A 11 -5.03 -6.75 1.85
N ALA A 12 -4.52 -5.83 2.66
CA ALA A 12 -5.35 -4.83 3.34
C ALA A 12 -6.16 -3.99 2.33
N TYR A 13 -5.50 -3.54 1.26
CA TYR A 13 -6.15 -2.76 0.20
C TYR A 13 -7.23 -3.56 -0.55
N VAL A 14 -6.89 -4.76 -1.04
CA VAL A 14 -7.79 -5.58 -1.85
C VAL A 14 -8.98 -6.08 -1.02
N SER A 15 -8.75 -6.47 0.23
CA SER A 15 -9.83 -6.89 1.14
C SER A 15 -10.80 -5.75 1.41
N GLN A 16 -10.30 -4.55 1.70
CA GLN A 16 -11.14 -3.37 1.88
C GLN A 16 -11.92 -3.04 0.61
N LEU A 17 -11.26 -3.02 -0.55
CA LEU A 17 -11.92 -2.75 -1.82
C LEU A 17 -13.00 -3.79 -2.14
N CYS A 18 -12.75 -5.08 -1.91
CA CYS A 18 -13.74 -6.13 -2.12
C CYS A 18 -14.96 -5.92 -1.21
N ASN A 19 -14.73 -5.63 0.08
CA ASN A 19 -15.79 -5.37 1.04
C ASN A 19 -16.66 -4.17 0.62
N ASP A 20 -16.03 -3.08 0.22
CA ASP A 20 -16.75 -1.88 -0.23
C ASP A 20 -17.55 -2.14 -1.51
N MET A 21 -16.96 -2.89 -2.46
CA MET A 21 -17.60 -3.17 -3.75
C MET A 21 -18.79 -4.14 -3.65
N CYS A 22 -18.87 -5.00 -2.63
CA CYS A 22 -20.00 -5.91 -2.40
C CYS A 22 -21.36 -5.21 -2.24
N ASN A 23 -21.36 -3.91 -1.95
CA ASN A 23 -22.58 -3.11 -1.88
C ASN A 23 -23.09 -2.64 -3.25
N HIS A 24 -22.28 -2.81 -4.30
CA HIS A 24 -22.50 -2.25 -5.63
C HIS A 24 -22.43 -3.31 -6.75
N PHE A 25 -21.67 -4.40 -6.51
CA PHE A 25 -21.35 -5.45 -7.49
C PHE A 25 -21.37 -6.83 -6.85
N ASP A 26 -21.56 -7.86 -7.65
CA ASP A 26 -21.26 -9.24 -7.28
C ASP A 26 -19.76 -9.49 -7.40
N VAL A 27 -19.07 -9.73 -6.27
CA VAL A 27 -17.62 -9.71 -6.18
C VAL A 27 -17.04 -11.12 -6.11
N PHE A 28 -16.25 -11.49 -7.11
CA PHE A 28 -15.44 -12.71 -7.15
C PHE A 28 -13.97 -12.35 -6.93
N LEU A 29 -13.32 -13.00 -5.96
CA LEU A 29 -11.90 -12.80 -5.66
C LEU A 29 -11.12 -14.08 -5.95
N ALA A 30 -10.38 -14.08 -7.07
CA ALA A 30 -9.38 -15.09 -7.38
C ALA A 30 -8.06 -14.71 -6.71
N TYR A 31 -7.58 -15.51 -5.75
CA TYR A 31 -6.44 -15.16 -4.91
C TYR A 31 -5.44 -16.30 -4.77
N ALA A 32 -4.22 -15.99 -4.35
CA ALA A 32 -3.22 -16.96 -3.95
C ALA A 32 -2.82 -16.76 -2.49
N LEU A 33 -2.75 -17.84 -1.72
CA LEU A 33 -2.24 -17.79 -0.35
C LEU A 33 -0.73 -17.50 -0.33
N ARG A 34 -0.32 -16.62 0.57
CA ARG A 34 1.07 -16.24 0.82
C ARG A 34 1.43 -16.49 2.29
N PRO A 35 2.71 -16.66 2.62
CA PRO A 35 3.12 -16.76 4.02
C PRO A 35 2.67 -15.58 4.89
N GLN A 36 2.46 -14.40 4.26
CA GLN A 36 2.01 -13.17 4.89
C GLN A 36 0.48 -12.99 4.88
N THR A 37 -0.28 -13.89 4.27
CA THR A 37 -1.75 -13.86 4.32
C THR A 37 -2.20 -14.15 5.76
N PRO A 38 -3.03 -13.31 6.40
CA PRO A 38 -3.56 -13.60 7.73
C PRO A 38 -4.29 -14.94 7.75
N LYS A 39 -4.08 -15.73 8.80
CA LYS A 39 -4.72 -17.06 8.90
C LYS A 39 -6.24 -17.00 8.96
N ASP A 40 -6.75 -15.92 9.51
CA ASP A 40 -8.17 -15.60 9.69
C ASP A 40 -8.73 -14.66 8.61
N PHE A 41 -8.07 -14.55 7.45
CA PHE A 41 -8.43 -13.61 6.39
C PHE A 41 -9.90 -13.70 5.95
N THR A 42 -10.50 -14.89 6.04
CA THR A 42 -11.91 -15.10 5.68
C THR A 42 -12.89 -14.39 6.62
N THR A 43 -12.46 -14.07 7.85
CA THR A 43 -13.29 -13.31 8.81
C THR A 43 -13.24 -11.80 8.55
N ILE A 44 -12.23 -11.34 7.79
CA ILE A 44 -12.03 -9.94 7.41
C ILE A 44 -12.87 -9.60 6.17
N LEU A 45 -13.13 -10.60 5.33
CA LEU A 45 -13.87 -10.45 4.08
C LEU A 45 -15.38 -10.55 4.31
N ASP A 46 -16.15 -9.73 3.58
CA ASP A 46 -17.60 -9.84 3.56
C ASP A 46 -18.04 -11.21 3.03
N LYS A 47 -19.01 -11.83 3.69
CA LYS A 47 -19.50 -13.17 3.35
C LYS A 47 -20.12 -13.28 1.96
N ARG A 48 -20.46 -12.16 1.33
CA ARG A 48 -20.96 -12.07 -0.04
C ARG A 48 -19.87 -12.24 -1.10
N ILE A 49 -18.60 -12.13 -0.73
CA ILE A 49 -17.48 -12.29 -1.66
C ILE A 49 -17.29 -13.76 -2.02
N HIS A 50 -17.32 -14.07 -3.29
CA HIS A 50 -17.02 -15.41 -3.80
C HIS A 50 -15.51 -15.63 -3.88
N LEU A 51 -14.97 -16.47 -2.99
CA LEU A 51 -13.53 -16.74 -2.88
C LEU A 51 -13.13 -17.90 -3.78
N ILE A 52 -12.11 -17.70 -4.62
CA ILE A 52 -11.56 -18.69 -5.54
C ILE A 52 -10.04 -18.75 -5.36
N GLU A 53 -9.54 -19.85 -4.75
CA GLU A 53 -8.11 -20.05 -4.59
C GLU A 53 -7.47 -20.56 -5.89
N VAL A 54 -6.44 -19.85 -6.38
CA VAL A 54 -5.63 -20.22 -7.54
C VAL A 54 -4.31 -20.81 -7.05
N LYS A 55 -4.22 -22.12 -6.90
CA LYS A 55 -3.14 -22.81 -6.18
C LYS A 55 -1.74 -22.62 -6.74
N ASN A 56 -1.59 -22.53 -8.05
CA ASN A 56 -0.29 -22.36 -8.71
C ASN A 56 0.09 -20.90 -8.94
N PHE A 57 -0.72 -19.97 -8.46
CA PHE A 57 -0.53 -18.56 -8.68
C PHE A 57 0.49 -18.01 -7.68
N GLY A 58 1.68 -17.72 -8.15
CA GLY A 58 2.71 -17.10 -7.33
C GLY A 58 4.12 -17.66 -7.56
N GLY A 59 5.10 -16.91 -7.14
CA GLY A 59 6.52 -17.17 -7.39
C GLY A 59 7.08 -16.26 -8.48
N SER A 60 8.10 -16.73 -9.21
CA SER A 60 8.69 -15.95 -10.31
C SER A 60 7.83 -16.07 -11.57
N ILE A 61 7.54 -14.94 -12.23
CA ILE A 61 6.94 -14.88 -13.59
C ILE A 61 7.84 -15.49 -14.70
N PHE A 62 8.84 -16.26 -14.34
CA PHE A 62 9.76 -16.90 -15.28
C PHE A 62 9.61 -18.42 -15.33
N ASN A 63 8.59 -18.97 -14.66
CA ASN A 63 8.25 -20.39 -14.78
C ASN A 63 7.14 -20.59 -15.81
N VAL A 64 7.55 -20.61 -17.08
CA VAL A 64 6.65 -20.67 -18.26
C VAL A 64 5.55 -21.75 -18.14
N LYS A 65 5.88 -22.94 -17.62
CA LYS A 65 4.90 -24.02 -17.46
C LYS A 65 3.82 -23.67 -16.43
N LYS A 66 4.22 -23.12 -15.27
CA LYS A 66 3.30 -22.66 -14.24
C LYS A 66 2.47 -21.48 -14.73
N ASP A 67 3.11 -20.52 -15.39
CA ASP A 67 2.43 -19.33 -15.89
C ASP A 67 1.34 -19.68 -16.91
N ILE A 68 1.60 -20.64 -17.81
CA ILE A 68 0.60 -21.16 -18.75
C ILE A 68 -0.56 -21.85 -18.00
N GLN A 69 -0.28 -22.63 -16.96
CA GLN A 69 -1.33 -23.26 -16.14
C GLN A 69 -2.23 -22.21 -15.47
N VAL A 70 -1.63 -21.16 -14.89
CA VAL A 70 -2.37 -20.06 -14.28
C VAL A 70 -3.19 -19.29 -15.29
N ILE A 71 -2.64 -19.01 -16.49
CA ILE A 71 -3.38 -18.37 -17.58
C ILE A 71 -4.64 -19.16 -17.90
N ASN A 72 -4.49 -20.48 -18.14
CA ASN A 72 -5.61 -21.35 -18.46
C ASN A 72 -6.64 -21.43 -17.33
N GLU A 73 -6.19 -21.46 -16.06
CA GLU A 73 -7.06 -21.48 -14.89
C GLU A 73 -7.84 -20.17 -14.76
N LEU A 74 -7.19 -19.02 -14.89
CA LEU A 74 -7.86 -17.72 -14.87
C LEU A 74 -8.88 -17.55 -15.99
N GLN A 75 -8.57 -18.05 -17.21
CA GLN A 75 -9.51 -18.04 -18.33
C GLN A 75 -10.73 -18.94 -18.06
N LYS A 76 -10.52 -20.14 -17.48
CA LYS A 76 -11.63 -21.03 -17.09
C LYS A 76 -12.52 -20.39 -16.04
N ILE A 77 -11.91 -19.76 -15.01
CA ILE A 77 -12.64 -19.04 -13.96
C ILE A 77 -13.47 -17.90 -14.59
N ALA A 78 -12.86 -17.07 -15.43
CA ALA A 78 -13.55 -15.96 -16.08
C ALA A 78 -14.71 -16.47 -16.97
N ASN A 79 -14.50 -17.54 -17.74
CA ASN A 79 -15.55 -18.12 -18.58
C ASN A 79 -16.72 -18.70 -17.75
N SER A 80 -16.46 -19.26 -16.57
CA SER A 80 -17.51 -19.78 -15.69
C SER A 80 -18.33 -18.70 -14.99
N ILE A 81 -17.70 -17.57 -14.68
CA ILE A 81 -18.33 -16.42 -13.99
C ILE A 81 -19.00 -15.47 -14.98
N ASN A 82 -18.45 -15.34 -16.20
CA ASN A 82 -18.84 -14.36 -17.20
C ASN A 82 -18.86 -12.92 -16.65
N PRO A 83 -17.72 -12.40 -16.14
CA PRO A 83 -17.66 -11.11 -15.46
C PRO A 83 -17.88 -9.95 -16.42
N GLU A 84 -18.45 -8.84 -15.94
CA GLU A 84 -18.57 -7.59 -16.70
C GLU A 84 -17.27 -6.78 -16.68
N LEU A 85 -16.37 -7.01 -15.69
CA LEU A 85 -15.08 -6.36 -15.54
C LEU A 85 -14.09 -7.28 -14.81
N ILE A 86 -12.83 -7.25 -15.22
CA ILE A 86 -11.73 -7.98 -14.58
C ILE A 86 -10.76 -6.95 -14.00
N HIS A 87 -10.44 -7.03 -12.70
CA HIS A 87 -9.46 -6.17 -12.07
C HIS A 87 -8.28 -6.98 -11.50
N LEU A 88 -7.08 -6.69 -11.99
CA LEU A 88 -5.82 -7.35 -11.66
C LEU A 88 -5.05 -6.52 -10.65
N HIS A 89 -4.61 -7.13 -9.56
CA HIS A 89 -3.88 -6.46 -8.49
C HIS A 89 -2.48 -7.03 -8.31
N SER A 90 -1.47 -6.21 -8.29
CA SER A 90 -0.03 -6.51 -8.21
C SER A 90 0.65 -6.85 -9.53
N SER A 91 2.00 -6.72 -9.54
CA SER A 91 2.78 -6.88 -10.77
C SER A 91 2.69 -8.28 -11.38
N VAL A 92 2.64 -9.36 -10.57
CA VAL A 92 2.56 -10.73 -11.08
C VAL A 92 1.17 -11.03 -11.65
N ALA A 93 0.11 -10.70 -10.89
CA ALA A 93 -1.26 -10.84 -11.39
C ALA A 93 -1.50 -9.93 -12.62
N GLY A 94 -0.95 -8.72 -12.60
CA GLY A 94 -0.98 -7.81 -13.74
C GLY A 94 -0.25 -8.34 -14.97
N GLY A 95 0.91 -8.97 -14.79
CA GLY A 95 1.67 -9.57 -15.88
C GLY A 95 0.93 -10.75 -16.52
N ILE A 96 0.61 -11.77 -15.73
CA ILE A 96 -0.06 -12.98 -16.16
C ILE A 96 -1.49 -12.68 -16.66
N GLY A 97 -2.24 -11.85 -15.92
CA GLY A 97 -3.61 -11.51 -16.24
C GLY A 97 -3.75 -10.70 -17.54
N ARG A 98 -2.85 -9.73 -17.81
CA ARG A 98 -2.85 -8.98 -19.07
C ARG A 98 -2.59 -9.88 -20.29
N ILE A 99 -1.79 -10.96 -20.11
CA ILE A 99 -1.61 -11.98 -21.15
C ILE A 99 -2.88 -12.85 -21.27
N ALA A 100 -3.40 -13.35 -20.14
CA ALA A 100 -4.58 -14.22 -20.11
C ALA A 100 -5.80 -13.57 -20.77
N PHE A 101 -5.96 -12.28 -20.56
CA PHE A 101 -7.13 -11.49 -20.98
C PHE A 101 -6.83 -10.50 -22.13
N ALA A 102 -5.70 -10.66 -22.83
CA ALA A 102 -5.29 -9.74 -23.92
C ALA A 102 -6.34 -9.60 -25.03
N ARG A 103 -7.18 -10.62 -25.24
CA ARG A 103 -8.28 -10.66 -26.23
C ARG A 103 -9.66 -10.58 -25.59
N SER A 104 -9.75 -10.21 -24.32
CA SER A 104 -11.03 -10.09 -23.60
C SER A 104 -11.92 -9.04 -24.22
N GLN A 105 -13.21 -9.33 -24.31
CA GLN A 105 -14.24 -8.36 -24.73
C GLN A 105 -14.69 -7.50 -23.55
N VAL A 106 -14.50 -7.96 -22.32
CA VAL A 106 -14.79 -7.17 -21.11
C VAL A 106 -13.58 -6.32 -20.73
N PRO A 107 -13.79 -5.14 -20.11
CA PRO A 107 -12.70 -4.28 -19.68
C PRO A 107 -11.81 -4.99 -18.65
N VAL A 108 -10.51 -4.87 -18.86
CA VAL A 108 -9.48 -5.35 -17.94
C VAL A 108 -8.81 -4.14 -17.30
N VAL A 109 -8.82 -4.10 -15.98
CA VAL A 109 -8.18 -3.06 -15.17
C VAL A 109 -6.96 -3.66 -14.47
N TYR A 110 -5.91 -2.90 -14.31
CA TYR A 110 -4.68 -3.31 -13.62
C TYR A 110 -4.24 -2.25 -12.62
N THR A 111 -4.11 -2.64 -11.36
CA THR A 111 -3.50 -1.81 -10.30
C THR A 111 -2.18 -2.41 -9.85
N PRO A 112 -1.04 -1.72 -10.10
CA PRO A 112 0.30 -2.23 -9.78
C PRO A 112 0.59 -2.29 -8.27
N HIS A 113 -0.01 -1.43 -7.46
CA HIS A 113 0.32 -1.22 -6.02
C HIS A 113 1.79 -0.87 -5.77
N GLY A 114 2.34 -0.02 -6.62
CA GLY A 114 3.74 0.29 -6.71
C GLY A 114 4.45 -0.60 -7.72
N TYR A 115 4.91 0.01 -8.78
CA TYR A 115 5.72 -0.71 -9.77
C TYR A 115 7.00 -1.25 -9.14
N ALA A 116 7.37 -2.50 -9.41
CA ALA A 116 8.56 -3.13 -8.85
C ALA A 116 9.84 -2.30 -9.08
N HIS A 117 9.99 -1.68 -10.25
CA HIS A 117 11.13 -0.81 -10.58
C HIS A 117 11.16 0.50 -9.80
N ILE A 118 10.05 0.89 -9.16
CA ILE A 118 9.96 2.07 -8.29
C ILE A 118 10.21 1.67 -6.83
N LEU A 119 9.62 0.57 -6.38
CA LEU A 119 9.67 0.14 -4.98
C LEU A 119 11.07 -0.36 -4.57
N MET A 120 11.84 -0.93 -5.50
CA MET A 120 13.13 -1.54 -5.20
C MET A 120 14.32 -0.57 -5.27
N GLY A 121 14.08 0.72 -5.55
CA GLY A 121 15.15 1.74 -5.58
C GLY A 121 16.05 1.65 -6.82
N LYS A 122 17.33 2.05 -6.68
CA LYS A 122 18.26 2.17 -7.80
C LYS A 122 18.66 0.82 -8.40
N GLY A 123 18.48 0.75 -9.67
CA GLY A 123 19.11 0.04 -10.77
C GLY A 123 19.66 -1.37 -10.61
N GLY A 124 19.39 -2.13 -11.63
CA GLY A 124 19.94 -3.42 -11.96
C GLY A 124 19.24 -3.94 -13.20
N MET A 125 19.87 -4.80 -13.97
CA MET A 125 19.31 -5.39 -15.20
C MET A 125 17.91 -6.00 -14.98
N LYS A 126 17.64 -6.52 -13.79
CA LYS A 126 16.33 -7.06 -13.39
C LYS A 126 15.22 -5.98 -13.34
N LEU A 127 15.54 -4.78 -12.88
CA LEU A 127 14.57 -3.67 -12.80
C LEU A 127 14.25 -3.12 -14.19
N GLU A 128 15.24 -2.98 -15.05
CA GLU A 128 15.02 -2.58 -16.46
C GLU A 128 14.16 -3.60 -17.19
N MET A 129 14.36 -4.90 -16.92
CA MET A 129 13.53 -5.95 -17.48
C MET A 129 12.05 -5.83 -16.99
N TYR A 130 11.80 -5.57 -15.71
CA TYR A 130 10.44 -5.32 -15.21
C TYR A 130 9.81 -4.11 -15.88
N LYS A 131 10.54 -3.01 -16.02
CA LYS A 131 10.07 -1.81 -16.70
C LYS A 131 9.73 -2.08 -18.18
N TRP A 132 10.57 -2.82 -18.86
CA TRP A 132 10.33 -3.22 -20.25
C TRP A 132 9.11 -4.13 -20.40
N MET A 133 8.93 -5.09 -19.48
CA MET A 133 7.72 -5.91 -19.43
C MET A 133 6.46 -5.05 -19.20
N GLU A 134 6.50 -4.11 -18.27
CA GLU A 134 5.39 -3.19 -18.03
C GLU A 134 5.06 -2.36 -19.29
N TYR A 135 6.08 -1.89 -20.02
CA TYR A 135 5.90 -1.16 -21.26
C TYR A 135 5.26 -2.01 -22.36
N ILE A 136 5.71 -3.27 -22.55
CA ILE A 136 5.10 -4.18 -23.54
C ILE A 136 3.65 -4.50 -23.16
N LEU A 137 3.42 -4.90 -21.93
CA LEU A 137 2.10 -5.25 -21.44
C LEU A 137 1.16 -4.04 -21.35
N GLY A 138 1.71 -2.84 -21.21
CA GLY A 138 0.98 -1.57 -21.30
C GLY A 138 0.38 -1.28 -22.68
N LYS A 139 0.79 -2.01 -23.72
CA LYS A 139 0.19 -1.95 -25.09
C LYS A 139 -1.05 -2.84 -25.25
N THR A 140 -1.35 -3.69 -24.26
CA THR A 140 -2.58 -4.48 -24.26
C THR A 140 -3.81 -3.61 -24.04
N ASN A 141 -5.00 -4.17 -24.28
CA ASN A 141 -6.26 -3.46 -24.08
C ASN A 141 -6.65 -3.37 -22.59
N CYS A 142 -5.69 -3.01 -21.73
CA CYS A 142 -5.87 -2.92 -20.29
C CYS A 142 -5.82 -1.45 -19.83
N ILE A 143 -6.65 -1.09 -18.87
CA ILE A 143 -6.66 0.22 -18.22
C ILE A 143 -5.79 0.12 -16.99
N THR A 144 -4.73 0.91 -16.89
CA THR A 144 -3.92 0.97 -15.67
C THR A 144 -4.55 1.96 -14.71
N LEU A 145 -5.01 1.48 -13.56
CA LEU A 145 -5.59 2.26 -12.49
C LEU A 145 -4.62 2.32 -11.31
N THR A 146 -4.00 3.46 -11.08
CA THR A 146 -2.99 3.61 -10.03
C THR A 146 -3.60 4.13 -8.72
N CYS A 147 -2.84 3.97 -7.64
CA CYS A 147 -3.27 4.33 -6.29
C CYS A 147 -3.07 5.82 -5.96
N CYS A 148 -2.34 6.56 -6.81
CA CYS A 148 -2.09 7.98 -6.62
C CYS A 148 -1.67 8.67 -7.92
N LYS A 149 -1.75 10.01 -7.92
CA LYS A 149 -1.39 10.84 -9.06
C LYS A 149 0.05 10.63 -9.55
N SER A 150 1.01 10.53 -8.64
CA SER A 150 2.42 10.38 -9.02
C SER A 150 2.72 9.00 -9.62
N GLU A 151 2.03 7.96 -9.20
CA GLU A 151 2.11 6.64 -9.84
C GLU A 151 1.45 6.67 -11.23
N ASP A 152 0.37 7.43 -11.41
CA ASP A 152 -0.27 7.65 -12.71
C ASP A 152 0.66 8.41 -13.70
N GLU A 153 1.45 9.35 -13.22
CA GLU A 153 2.45 10.03 -14.04
C GLU A 153 3.50 9.04 -14.58
N VAL A 154 3.90 8.04 -13.80
CA VAL A 154 4.74 6.95 -14.30
C VAL A 154 3.96 6.04 -15.24
N ALA A 155 2.74 5.66 -14.90
CA ALA A 155 1.90 4.81 -15.75
C ALA A 155 1.73 5.40 -17.15
N LYS A 156 1.58 6.73 -17.29
CA LYS A 156 1.50 7.44 -18.57
C LYS A 156 2.74 7.28 -19.44
N THR A 157 3.90 6.97 -18.87
CA THR A 157 5.11 6.66 -19.65
C THR A 157 5.10 5.24 -20.22
N LEU A 158 4.24 4.36 -19.66
CA LEU A 158 4.18 2.93 -19.99
C LEU A 158 2.96 2.57 -20.84
N THR A 159 1.85 3.30 -20.67
CA THR A 159 0.60 3.05 -21.39
C THR A 159 -0.19 4.34 -21.62
N LYS A 160 -1.09 4.31 -22.62
CA LYS A 160 -1.96 5.45 -22.94
C LYS A 160 -3.27 5.45 -22.13
N ARG A 161 -3.65 4.31 -21.53
CA ARG A 161 -4.92 4.15 -20.80
C ARG A 161 -4.63 4.10 -19.32
N THR A 162 -4.63 5.26 -18.70
CA THR A 162 -4.38 5.39 -17.26
C THR A 162 -5.45 6.21 -16.58
N ALA A 163 -5.67 5.90 -15.32
CA ALA A 163 -6.42 6.69 -14.37
C ALA A 163 -5.82 6.50 -12.98
N TYR A 164 -6.20 7.32 -12.02
CA TYR A 164 -5.84 7.09 -10.62
C TYR A 164 -7.02 7.30 -9.68
N ILE A 165 -7.02 6.57 -8.60
CA ILE A 165 -7.92 6.74 -7.46
C ILE A 165 -7.06 6.69 -6.21
N GLU A 166 -7.11 7.75 -5.41
CA GLU A 166 -6.35 7.83 -4.17
C GLU A 166 -6.79 6.74 -3.20
N THR A 167 -5.81 6.07 -2.59
CA THR A 167 -6.03 5.09 -1.54
C THR A 167 -6.72 5.73 -0.35
N GLY A 168 -7.75 5.08 0.17
CA GLY A 168 -8.45 5.49 1.38
C GLY A 168 -8.39 4.41 2.46
N VAL A 169 -8.56 4.82 3.72
CA VAL A 169 -8.75 3.92 4.86
C VAL A 169 -10.19 4.00 5.36
N ASN A 170 -10.69 2.90 5.93
CA ASN A 170 -12.01 2.87 6.53
C ASN A 170 -11.99 3.63 7.88
N LEU A 171 -12.50 4.86 7.86
CA LEU A 171 -12.46 5.73 9.03
C LEU A 171 -13.38 5.28 10.14
N GLU A 172 -14.51 4.67 9.82
CA GLU A 172 -15.46 4.17 10.82
C GLU A 172 -14.84 3.02 11.60
N GLU A 173 -14.26 2.05 10.89
CA GLU A 173 -13.57 0.92 11.50
C GLU A 173 -12.33 1.37 12.28
N LEU A 174 -11.50 2.24 11.69
CA LEU A 174 -10.29 2.75 12.35
C LEU A 174 -10.64 3.55 13.60
N SER A 175 -11.68 4.41 13.55
CA SER A 175 -12.13 5.16 14.72
C SER A 175 -12.62 4.22 15.82
N ALA A 176 -13.47 3.25 15.48
CA ALA A 176 -13.95 2.27 16.45
C ALA A 176 -12.81 1.46 17.09
N GLN A 177 -11.80 1.04 16.30
CA GLN A 177 -10.60 0.39 16.82
C GLN A 177 -9.82 1.32 17.77
N LEU A 178 -9.60 2.59 17.38
CA LEU A 178 -8.90 3.57 18.21
C LEU A 178 -9.65 3.90 19.51
N ASP A 179 -10.98 3.97 19.49
CA ASP A 179 -11.81 4.24 20.68
C ASP A 179 -11.78 3.09 21.67
N SER A 180 -11.62 1.84 21.18
CA SER A 180 -11.59 0.63 22.00
C SER A 180 -10.24 0.38 22.68
N ILE A 181 -9.16 1.09 22.30
CA ILE A 181 -7.81 0.86 22.80
C ILE A 181 -7.29 2.02 23.65
N HIS A 182 -6.51 1.68 24.68
CA HIS A 182 -5.76 2.66 25.46
C HIS A 182 -4.38 2.89 24.83
N PRO A 183 -3.91 4.16 24.74
CA PRO A 183 -2.59 4.44 24.21
C PRO A 183 -1.48 3.85 25.11
N ILE A 184 -0.51 3.17 24.52
CA ILE A 184 0.70 2.76 25.19
C ILE A 184 1.69 3.93 25.09
N LYS A 185 1.67 4.79 26.12
CA LYS A 185 2.45 6.03 26.13
C LYS A 185 3.69 5.90 27.01
N ASP A 186 4.83 6.31 26.47
CA ASP A 186 6.08 6.47 27.23
C ASP A 186 6.19 7.90 27.82
N LYS A 187 7.07 8.06 28.81
CA LYS A 187 7.43 9.38 29.35
C LYS A 187 8.28 10.20 28.36
N LYS A 188 9.03 9.52 27.50
CA LYS A 188 9.89 10.15 26.48
C LYS A 188 9.08 10.42 25.21
N PHE A 189 9.45 11.50 24.53
CA PHE A 189 8.99 11.79 23.19
C PHE A 189 9.27 10.57 22.29
N THR A 190 8.23 10.02 21.67
CA THR A 190 8.31 8.72 20.99
C THR A 190 8.12 8.88 19.48
N VAL A 191 9.13 8.40 18.76
CA VAL A 191 9.16 8.33 17.29
C VAL A 191 9.03 6.87 16.87
N TYR A 192 8.16 6.56 15.93
CA TYR A 192 7.99 5.18 15.51
C TYR A 192 7.78 5.00 14.02
N THR A 193 7.99 3.78 13.59
CA THR A 193 7.61 3.24 12.29
C THR A 193 7.02 1.86 12.45
N LEU A 194 6.35 1.35 11.40
CA LEU A 194 5.85 -0.02 11.40
C LEU A 194 6.00 -0.68 10.02
N GLY A 195 6.30 -1.97 10.04
CA GLY A 195 6.45 -2.77 8.84
C GLY A 195 7.64 -3.73 8.89
N ARG A 196 7.94 -4.37 7.76
CA ARG A 196 9.09 -5.27 7.65
C ARG A 196 10.40 -4.50 7.70
N THR A 197 11.38 -5.04 8.41
CA THR A 197 12.77 -4.59 8.33
C THR A 197 13.42 -5.17 7.06
N CYS A 198 13.27 -4.47 5.96
CA CYS A 198 13.76 -4.85 4.64
C CYS A 198 14.39 -3.65 3.92
N VAL A 199 15.11 -3.90 2.83
CA VAL A 199 15.80 -2.87 2.04
C VAL A 199 14.88 -1.72 1.65
N GLN A 200 13.63 -2.01 1.24
CA GLN A 200 12.65 -0.99 0.88
C GLN A 200 12.37 -0.01 2.01
N LYS A 201 12.31 -0.47 3.26
CA LYS A 201 11.94 0.34 4.43
C LYS A 201 13.10 1.06 5.11
N GLN A 202 14.33 0.81 4.65
CA GLN A 202 15.57 1.47 5.10
C GLN A 202 15.77 1.49 6.63
N PRO A 203 15.92 0.33 7.29
CA PRO A 203 16.17 0.29 8.72
C PRO A 203 17.48 1.00 9.11
N GLU A 204 18.49 1.03 8.23
CA GLU A 204 19.74 1.77 8.43
C GLU A 204 19.49 3.27 8.62
N LEU A 205 18.65 3.87 7.75
CA LEU A 205 18.31 5.29 7.86
C LEU A 205 17.53 5.58 9.15
N PHE A 206 16.59 4.70 9.53
CA PHE A 206 15.86 4.87 10.78
C PHE A 206 16.78 4.77 12.00
N ASN A 207 17.74 3.85 11.97
CA ASN A 207 18.76 3.70 13.01
C ASN A 207 19.66 4.95 13.10
N GLU A 208 20.12 5.49 11.98
CA GLU A 208 20.90 6.73 11.92
C GLU A 208 20.13 7.93 12.51
N ILE A 209 18.84 8.07 12.18
CA ILE A 209 17.99 9.10 12.77
C ILE A 209 17.90 8.95 14.28
N ALA A 210 17.74 7.72 14.78
CA ALA A 210 17.68 7.45 16.22
C ALA A 210 18.97 7.88 16.94
N GLN A 211 20.13 7.61 16.34
CA GLN A 211 21.43 8.04 16.89
C GLN A 211 21.58 9.58 16.94
N LEU A 212 20.99 10.30 15.98
CA LEU A 212 21.02 11.75 15.91
C LEU A 212 20.08 12.45 16.92
N VAL A 213 19.13 11.70 17.53
CA VAL A 213 18.15 12.25 18.49
C VAL A 213 18.10 11.38 19.76
N PRO A 214 19.18 11.35 20.56
CA PRO A 214 19.27 10.47 21.73
C PRO A 214 18.25 10.79 22.84
N GLU A 215 17.70 12.00 22.87
CA GLU A 215 16.67 12.44 23.81
C GLU A 215 15.29 11.83 23.55
N ALA A 216 15.01 11.32 22.32
CA ALA A 216 13.77 10.66 21.98
C ALA A 216 13.90 9.12 22.09
N ARG A 217 12.75 8.45 22.29
CA ARG A 217 12.64 7.01 22.16
C ARG A 217 12.22 6.68 20.74
N PHE A 218 12.88 5.70 20.12
CA PHE A 218 12.53 5.18 18.81
C PHE A 218 11.96 3.78 18.92
N VAL A 219 10.94 3.47 18.11
CA VAL A 219 10.28 2.16 18.11
C VAL A 219 10.06 1.69 16.68
N TRP A 220 10.57 0.50 16.36
CA TRP A 220 10.21 -0.20 15.13
C TRP A 220 9.23 -1.33 15.45
N ILE A 221 8.00 -1.23 14.96
CA ILE A 221 6.97 -2.25 15.12
C ILE A 221 6.99 -3.16 13.89
N GLY A 222 7.43 -4.40 14.06
CA GLY A 222 7.62 -5.37 13.00
C GLY A 222 8.99 -6.02 13.06
N GLY A 223 9.38 -6.72 12.01
CA GLY A 223 10.68 -7.39 11.95
C GLY A 223 10.92 -8.03 10.59
N GLY A 224 12.12 -8.50 10.35
CA GLY A 224 12.51 -9.15 9.08
C GLY A 224 14.02 -9.41 8.97
N GLU A 225 14.49 -9.49 7.74
CA GLU A 225 15.86 -9.89 7.42
C GLU A 225 16.95 -8.89 7.85
N LEU A 226 16.58 -7.63 8.06
CA LEU A 226 17.51 -6.55 8.39
C LEU A 226 17.37 -6.05 9.85
N ASP A 227 16.81 -6.86 10.74
CA ASP A 227 16.64 -6.53 12.17
C ASP A 227 17.97 -6.14 12.83
N HIS A 228 19.06 -6.80 12.44
CA HIS A 228 20.41 -6.58 12.95
C HIS A 228 20.98 -5.18 12.68
N LEU A 229 20.36 -4.38 11.81
CA LEU A 229 20.76 -2.99 11.52
C LEU A 229 20.20 -1.98 12.52
N LEU A 230 19.24 -2.38 13.35
CA LEU A 230 18.60 -1.52 14.36
C LEU A 230 19.34 -1.63 15.69
N THR A 231 20.42 -0.85 15.86
CA THR A 231 21.37 -0.97 16.98
C THR A 231 21.47 0.25 17.88
N ALA A 232 20.77 1.35 17.54
CA ALA A 232 20.82 2.58 18.34
C ALA A 232 20.32 2.35 19.78
N PRO A 233 20.97 2.90 20.82
CA PRO A 233 20.70 2.59 22.24
C PRO A 233 19.31 3.08 22.70
N ASN A 234 18.70 4.02 21.98
CA ASN A 234 17.36 4.57 22.23
C ASN A 234 16.30 3.99 21.30
N LEU A 235 16.62 2.89 20.60
CA LEU A 235 15.74 2.23 19.65
C LEU A 235 15.31 0.85 20.16
N GLU A 236 14.02 0.58 20.10
CA GLU A 236 13.41 -0.71 20.40
C GLU A 236 12.84 -1.33 19.13
N LEU A 237 13.20 -2.59 18.86
CA LEU A 237 12.57 -3.45 17.87
C LEU A 237 11.59 -4.37 18.58
N THR A 238 10.29 -4.23 18.32
CA THR A 238 9.25 -4.97 19.05
C THR A 238 8.94 -6.35 18.49
N GLY A 239 9.39 -6.65 17.26
CA GLY A 239 8.85 -7.73 16.46
C GLY A 239 7.42 -7.45 15.98
N TRP A 240 6.80 -8.42 15.33
CA TRP A 240 5.43 -8.34 14.87
C TRP A 240 4.45 -8.29 16.03
N LYS A 241 3.51 -7.34 15.97
CA LYS A 241 2.46 -7.15 16.97
C LYS A 241 1.08 -7.35 16.36
N PRO A 242 0.11 -7.86 17.11
CA PRO A 242 -1.30 -7.81 16.72
C PRO A 242 -1.72 -6.38 16.40
N ARG A 243 -2.68 -6.20 15.47
CA ARG A 243 -3.09 -4.86 15.00
C ARG A 243 -3.49 -3.93 16.13
N HIS A 244 -4.26 -4.42 17.12
CA HIS A 244 -4.70 -3.61 18.26
C HIS A 244 -3.53 -3.09 19.12
N GLU A 245 -2.47 -3.91 19.32
CA GLU A 245 -1.27 -3.49 20.05
C GLU A 245 -0.48 -2.46 19.23
N ALA A 246 -0.29 -2.71 17.94
CA ALA A 246 0.41 -1.79 17.05
C ALA A 246 -0.29 -0.42 17.00
N LEU A 247 -1.63 -0.41 16.93
CA LEU A 247 -2.43 0.82 17.00
C LEU A 247 -2.31 1.50 18.38
N ALA A 248 -2.29 0.73 19.48
CA ALA A 248 -2.13 1.30 20.84
C ALA A 248 -0.76 1.96 21.01
N MET A 249 0.31 1.36 20.49
CA MET A 249 1.66 1.94 20.47
C MET A 249 1.68 3.20 19.61
N GLY A 250 1.13 3.15 18.38
CA GLY A 250 1.02 4.31 17.50
C GLY A 250 0.19 5.44 18.11
N LYS A 251 -0.94 5.12 18.76
CA LYS A 251 -1.77 6.11 19.48
C LYS A 251 -0.99 6.81 20.59
N GLY A 252 -0.07 6.09 21.27
CA GLY A 252 0.79 6.62 22.32
C GLY A 252 2.01 7.40 21.84
N ALA A 253 2.45 7.23 20.61
CA ALA A 253 3.61 7.89 20.03
C ALA A 253 3.29 9.34 19.58
N ASP A 254 4.36 10.11 19.31
CA ASP A 254 4.27 11.51 18.89
C ASP A 254 4.51 11.66 17.39
N VAL A 255 5.47 10.94 16.82
CA VAL A 255 5.91 11.05 15.42
C VAL A 255 5.85 9.71 14.73
N PHE A 256 5.30 9.67 13.52
CA PHE A 256 5.41 8.55 12.61
C PHE A 256 6.42 8.85 11.49
N ILE A 257 7.36 7.95 11.29
CA ILE A 257 8.37 8.05 10.23
C ILE A 257 8.16 6.96 9.18
N LEU A 258 8.29 7.33 7.91
CA LEU A 258 8.33 6.41 6.79
C LEU A 258 9.57 6.69 5.94
N CYS A 259 10.64 5.92 6.16
CA CYS A 259 11.95 6.08 5.51
C CYS A 259 12.08 5.41 4.14
N SER A 260 11.03 4.88 3.56
CA SER A 260 11.07 3.97 2.40
C SER A 260 11.83 4.52 1.20
N LEU A 261 12.51 3.61 0.44
CA LEU A 261 13.11 3.89 -0.87
C LEU A 261 12.07 4.10 -1.97
N GLY A 262 10.88 3.54 -1.80
CA GLY A 262 9.75 3.65 -2.73
C GLY A 262 8.46 3.23 -2.07
N GLU A 263 7.40 3.95 -2.37
CA GLU A 263 6.02 3.65 -1.96
C GLU A 263 5.06 3.98 -3.11
N ALA A 264 3.93 3.25 -3.16
CA ALA A 264 2.75 3.75 -3.86
C ALA A 264 1.99 4.71 -2.91
N ILE A 265 1.10 4.19 -2.09
CA ILE A 265 0.61 4.87 -0.87
C ILE A 265 0.60 3.83 0.25
N ALA A 266 1.32 4.11 1.32
CA ALA A 266 1.29 3.26 2.50
C ALA A 266 0.00 3.53 3.30
N MET A 267 -0.84 2.52 3.53
CA MET A 267 -2.05 2.66 4.36
C MET A 267 -1.70 3.12 5.78
N SER A 268 -0.57 2.64 6.31
CA SER A 268 -0.05 3.10 7.60
C SER A 268 0.23 4.60 7.67
N LEU A 269 0.63 5.21 6.55
CA LEU A 269 0.80 6.67 6.48
C LEU A 269 -0.54 7.38 6.71
N ILE A 270 -1.59 6.96 6.00
CA ILE A 270 -2.92 7.55 6.12
C ILE A 270 -3.51 7.32 7.52
N GLU A 271 -3.35 6.11 8.08
CA GLU A 271 -3.79 5.78 9.45
C GLU A 271 -3.12 6.70 10.48
N ASN A 272 -1.82 6.97 10.33
CA ASN A 272 -1.07 7.84 11.23
C ASN A 272 -1.42 9.31 11.08
N MET A 273 -1.70 9.76 9.87
CA MET A 273 -2.28 11.10 9.64
C MET A 273 -3.62 11.24 10.37
N TYR A 274 -4.49 10.22 10.30
CA TYR A 274 -5.78 10.22 11.00
C TYR A 274 -5.64 10.21 12.52
N MET A 275 -4.64 9.51 13.06
CA MET A 275 -4.29 9.52 14.49
C MET A 275 -3.68 10.84 14.96
N GLY A 276 -3.51 11.83 14.08
CA GLY A 276 -2.95 13.15 14.41
C GLY A 276 -1.47 13.12 14.77
N LYS A 277 -0.72 12.17 14.24
CA LYS A 277 0.74 12.11 14.44
C LYS A 277 1.45 13.10 13.55
N LEU A 278 2.57 13.64 14.02
CA LEU A 278 3.49 14.34 13.13
C LEU A 278 4.07 13.33 12.14
N ILE A 279 3.94 13.63 10.87
CA ILE A 279 4.35 12.73 9.78
C ILE A 279 5.65 13.22 9.16
N LEU A 280 6.67 12.35 9.16
CA LEU A 280 7.94 12.58 8.47
C LEU A 280 8.17 11.45 7.46
N VAL A 281 8.35 11.80 6.18
CA VAL A 281 8.46 10.80 5.12
C VAL A 281 9.66 11.06 4.21
N SER A 282 10.20 10.01 3.61
CA SER A 282 11.22 10.12 2.57
C SER A 282 10.68 10.78 1.30
N ASN A 283 11.58 11.44 0.56
CA ASN A 283 11.29 12.13 -0.70
C ASN A 283 11.09 11.13 -1.85
N VAL A 284 10.08 10.27 -1.72
CA VAL A 284 9.70 9.31 -2.77
C VAL A 284 8.30 9.62 -3.29
N MET A 285 8.00 9.09 -4.46
CA MET A 285 6.85 9.44 -5.26
C MET A 285 5.51 9.27 -4.52
N GLY A 286 5.24 8.10 -3.94
CA GLY A 286 3.99 7.84 -3.23
C GLY A 286 3.82 8.73 -2.00
N ASN A 287 4.90 8.94 -1.23
CA ASN A 287 4.86 9.81 -0.06
C ASN A 287 4.52 11.26 -0.42
N LYS A 288 5.13 11.79 -1.49
CA LYS A 288 4.86 13.16 -1.99
C LYS A 288 3.46 13.34 -2.60
N SER A 289 2.80 12.26 -2.96
CA SER A 289 1.40 12.34 -3.41
C SER A 289 0.45 12.65 -2.26
N VAL A 290 0.84 12.29 -1.03
CA VAL A 290 0.03 12.44 0.18
C VAL A 290 0.53 13.62 1.03
N ILE A 291 1.84 13.72 1.23
CA ILE A 291 2.43 14.73 2.11
C ILE A 291 2.85 15.98 1.33
N GLN A 292 2.19 17.08 1.66
CA GLN A 292 2.54 18.43 1.24
C GLN A 292 3.48 19.02 2.29
N ASN A 293 4.76 19.13 1.93
CA ASN A 293 5.83 19.52 2.86
C ASN A 293 5.51 20.82 3.63
N GLY A 294 5.55 20.76 4.95
CA GLY A 294 5.24 21.87 5.86
C GLY A 294 3.76 22.19 6.04
N LYS A 295 2.83 21.42 5.42
CA LYS A 295 1.40 21.66 5.50
C LYS A 295 0.64 20.58 6.27
N ASN A 296 0.87 19.30 5.94
CA ASN A 296 0.25 18.14 6.59
C ASN A 296 1.29 17.09 7.03
N GLY A 297 2.57 17.46 7.02
CA GLY A 297 3.73 16.64 7.36
C GLY A 297 4.99 17.21 6.71
N TYR A 298 6.10 16.49 6.83
CA TYR A 298 7.37 16.89 6.23
C TYR A 298 7.96 15.82 5.34
N VAL A 299 8.57 16.26 4.23
CA VAL A 299 9.33 15.43 3.31
C VAL A 299 10.82 15.65 3.59
N CYS A 300 11.53 14.58 3.93
CA CYS A 300 12.93 14.58 4.35
C CYS A 300 13.81 13.86 3.31
N ASN A 301 15.04 14.35 3.12
CA ASN A 301 15.99 13.77 2.16
C ASN A 301 17.15 13.04 2.86
N THR A 302 17.49 13.44 4.07
CA THR A 302 18.64 12.96 4.85
C THR A 302 18.23 12.64 6.29
N ALA A 303 19.01 11.80 6.99
CA ALA A 303 18.82 11.54 8.41
C ALA A 303 18.81 12.84 9.24
N LYS A 304 19.63 13.82 8.85
CA LYS A 304 19.67 15.12 9.48
C LYS A 304 18.35 15.88 9.35
N ASP A 305 17.69 15.86 8.18
CA ASP A 305 16.40 16.53 7.99
C ASP A 305 15.35 15.97 8.95
N TYR A 306 15.28 14.62 9.07
CA TYR A 306 14.39 13.97 10.04
C TYR A 306 14.71 14.38 11.48
N ALA A 307 16.00 14.31 11.85
CA ALA A 307 16.44 14.64 13.21
C ALA A 307 16.13 16.10 13.58
N ASP A 308 16.35 17.03 12.66
CA ASP A 308 16.06 18.45 12.88
C ASP A 308 14.56 18.68 13.12
N ARG A 309 13.67 18.03 12.32
CA ARG A 309 12.22 18.12 12.51
C ARG A 309 11.73 17.47 13.81
N ILE A 310 12.35 16.37 14.24
CA ILE A 310 12.02 15.74 15.51
C ILE A 310 12.44 16.66 16.66
N LYS A 311 13.65 17.23 16.64
CA LYS A 311 14.14 18.17 17.66
C LYS A 311 13.30 19.44 17.74
N GLU A 312 12.83 19.95 16.60
CA GLU A 312 11.88 21.08 16.55
C GLU A 312 10.55 20.68 17.23
N ALA A 313 10.01 19.50 16.92
CA ALA A 313 8.77 19.02 17.50
C ALA A 313 8.86 18.74 19.00
N ILE A 314 10.00 18.28 19.50
CA ILE A 314 10.24 18.13 20.96
C ILE A 314 10.11 19.49 21.66
N LYS A 315 10.61 20.57 21.05
CA LYS A 315 10.55 21.92 21.61
C LYS A 315 9.17 22.57 21.44
N ASN A 316 8.60 22.42 20.27
CA ASN A 316 7.31 23.00 19.90
C ASN A 316 6.56 22.08 18.91
N TYR A 317 5.63 21.30 19.43
CA TYR A 317 4.89 20.32 18.63
C TYR A 317 3.95 21.01 17.62
N PRO A 318 4.05 20.73 16.31
CA PRO A 318 3.33 21.43 15.25
C PRO A 318 1.89 20.91 15.09
N LYS A 319 1.01 21.25 16.03
CA LYS A 319 -0.39 20.77 16.09
C LYS A 319 -1.18 21.08 14.82
N GLU A 320 -1.02 22.28 14.27
CA GLU A 320 -1.74 22.72 13.06
C GLU A 320 -1.44 21.83 11.84
N ILE A 321 -0.20 21.35 11.69
CA ILE A 321 0.20 20.42 10.63
C ILE A 321 -0.48 19.08 10.83
N CYS A 322 -0.57 18.59 12.06
CA CYS A 322 -1.25 17.33 12.37
C CYS A 322 -2.78 17.45 12.16
N GLU A 323 -3.39 18.57 12.51
CA GLU A 323 -4.81 18.85 12.26
C GLU A 323 -5.13 18.92 10.77
N GLN A 324 -4.25 19.53 9.97
CA GLN A 324 -4.40 19.51 8.51
C GLN A 324 -4.28 18.09 7.95
N ALA A 325 -3.37 17.26 8.48
CA ALA A 325 -3.26 15.85 8.10
C ALA A 325 -4.56 15.08 8.36
N ILE A 326 -5.17 15.25 9.53
CA ILE A 326 -6.48 14.65 9.86
C ILE A 326 -7.57 15.11 8.87
N LYS A 327 -7.61 16.41 8.57
CA LYS A 327 -8.57 16.99 7.62
C LYS A 327 -8.44 16.38 6.23
N ASP A 328 -7.20 16.23 5.74
CA ASP A 328 -6.93 15.65 4.42
C ASP A 328 -7.40 14.19 4.35
N VAL A 329 -7.18 13.40 5.41
CA VAL A 329 -7.68 12.03 5.47
C VAL A 329 -9.21 11.99 5.44
N ARG A 330 -9.87 12.81 6.23
CA ARG A 330 -11.34 12.87 6.28
C ARG A 330 -11.97 13.29 4.95
N THR A 331 -11.27 14.08 4.14
CA THR A 331 -11.82 14.65 2.89
C THR A 331 -11.36 13.95 1.63
N ILE A 332 -10.19 13.27 1.66
CA ILE A 332 -9.55 12.73 0.46
C ILE A 332 -9.25 11.23 0.61
N TYR A 333 -8.57 10.84 1.71
CA TYR A 333 -7.96 9.52 1.85
C TYR A 333 -8.81 8.55 2.69
N ASN A 334 -10.11 8.50 2.43
CA ASN A 334 -11.05 7.60 3.11
C ASN A 334 -11.76 6.69 2.12
N THR A 335 -12.25 5.56 2.62
CA THR A 335 -12.90 4.54 1.78
C THR A 335 -14.20 5.04 1.15
N HIS A 336 -14.94 5.93 1.80
CA HIS A 336 -16.18 6.48 1.22
C HIS A 336 -15.88 7.23 -0.09
N VAL A 337 -14.86 8.11 -0.09
CA VAL A 337 -14.43 8.83 -1.29
C VAL A 337 -13.86 7.88 -2.32
N MET A 338 -13.03 6.92 -1.88
CA MET A 338 -12.41 5.90 -2.74
C MET A 338 -13.48 5.04 -3.43
N THR A 339 -14.43 4.51 -2.67
CA THR A 339 -15.54 3.66 -3.16
C THR A 339 -16.37 4.38 -4.22
N ASN A 340 -16.78 5.61 -3.97
CA ASN A 340 -17.56 6.38 -4.94
C ASN A 340 -16.80 6.57 -6.28
N LYS A 341 -15.48 6.82 -6.20
CA LYS A 341 -14.63 6.91 -7.40
C LYS A 341 -14.51 5.56 -8.12
N TYR A 342 -14.36 4.45 -7.39
CA TYR A 342 -14.29 3.10 -7.95
C TYR A 342 -15.59 2.69 -8.64
N VAL A 343 -16.74 2.90 -8.01
CA VAL A 343 -18.06 2.61 -8.60
C VAL A 343 -18.24 3.38 -9.89
N LYS A 344 -17.95 4.67 -9.89
CA LYS A 344 -18.01 5.50 -11.10
C LYS A 344 -17.03 5.00 -12.18
N PHE A 345 -15.81 4.67 -11.80
CA PHE A 345 -14.79 4.19 -12.72
C PHE A 345 -15.18 2.84 -13.35
N TYR A 346 -15.64 1.88 -12.54
CA TYR A 346 -16.07 0.58 -13.06
C TYR A 346 -17.27 0.68 -14.01
N ASN A 347 -18.30 1.45 -13.65
CA ASN A 347 -19.46 1.68 -14.51
C ASN A 347 -19.05 2.32 -15.85
N ASN A 348 -18.15 3.30 -15.82
CA ASN A 348 -17.62 3.95 -17.02
C ASN A 348 -16.78 2.97 -17.87
N ALA A 349 -16.01 2.10 -17.25
CA ALA A 349 -15.21 1.08 -17.94
C ALA A 349 -16.13 0.04 -18.62
N ILE A 350 -17.16 -0.44 -17.91
CA ILE A 350 -18.17 -1.38 -18.45
C ILE A 350 -18.92 -0.73 -19.61
N ALA A 351 -19.28 0.54 -19.51
CA ALA A 351 -19.91 1.31 -20.58
C ALA A 351 -18.98 1.63 -21.77
N GLY A 352 -17.70 1.23 -21.71
CA GLY A 352 -16.74 1.40 -22.80
C GLY A 352 -16.18 2.82 -22.95
N GLN A 353 -16.26 3.67 -21.93
CA GLN A 353 -15.77 5.07 -21.97
C GLN A 353 -14.24 5.19 -21.93
N TYR A 354 -13.51 4.10 -21.72
CA TYR A 354 -12.03 4.05 -21.72
C TYR A 354 -11.46 3.32 -22.97
N LYS A 355 -12.21 3.33 -24.09
CA LYS A 355 -11.77 2.72 -25.37
C LYS A 355 -10.70 3.52 -26.07
#